data_91fdbfe61bd18e4340c29199cd204580
#
_entry.id   91fdbfe61bd18e4340c29199cd204580
#
_cell.length_a   1.000
_cell.length_b   1.000
_cell.length_c   1.000
_cell.angle_alpha   90.00
_cell.angle_beta   90.00
_cell.angle_gamma   90.00
#
_symmetry.space_group_name_H-M   'P 1'
#
loop_
_entity.id
_entity.type
_entity.pdbx_description
1 polymer ?
#
loop_
_entity_poly.entity_id
_entity_poly.type
_entity_poly.pdbx_seq_one_letter_code
_entity_poly.pdbx_strand_id
1 'polypeptide(L)'
;MKKKVLAAMLVAAMTATMFAGCGSKDNGASNDGTQAANSGSTSDSAEPVDVKLTVMGPSEDQDDAQGAWLKTECEAFNEEHPEWNITFDYVTCSESDAKDTVLQDPASAADVYMFANDQIADLVDAGALTKLGGDVAEYVKSSNPEAMAATVTYNGDIYGVPYTPNTWFMYYDKRVFSEDDVKSLDTMLEKGKVSFPFDNGWYLASFYAANGCTIFGDGTDASKGYDFGGDNAVAVTKYIVDLFNNKNFVMDNNEGSLGLAGLK
;
A
#
# COMPACT_ATOMS: atom_id res chain seq x y z
N MET A 1 9.00 2.51 19.38
CA MET A 1 7.85 3.39 19.63
C MET A 1 6.95 3.56 18.40
N LYS A 2 7.48 3.84 17.18
CA LYS A 2 6.66 4.05 15.98
C LYS A 2 5.85 2.81 15.53
N LYS A 3 6.42 1.61 15.61
CA LYS A 3 5.73 0.35 15.26
C LYS A 3 4.56 0.01 16.20
N LYS A 4 4.72 0.29 17.50
CA LYS A 4 3.67 0.02 18.50
C LYS A 4 2.41 0.86 18.32
N VAL A 5 2.58 2.08 17.83
CA VAL A 5 1.46 3.00 17.58
C VAL A 5 0.64 2.55 16.36
N LEU A 6 1.30 2.05 15.31
CA LEU A 6 0.61 1.56 14.11
C LEU A 6 -0.30 0.37 14.41
N ALA A 7 0.20 -0.56 15.21
CA ALA A 7 -0.53 -1.75 15.64
C ALA A 7 -1.77 -1.40 16.49
N ALA A 8 -1.63 -0.51 17.47
CA ALA A 8 -2.73 -0.07 18.32
C ALA A 8 -3.84 0.67 17.52
N MET A 9 -3.48 1.35 16.44
CA MET A 9 -4.44 2.13 15.65
C MET A 9 -5.33 1.27 14.73
N LEU A 10 -4.80 0.18 14.18
CA LEU A 10 -5.56 -0.70 13.30
C LEU A 10 -6.77 -1.33 14.00
N VAL A 11 -6.64 -1.59 15.28
CA VAL A 11 -7.70 -2.24 16.09
C VAL A 11 -8.72 -1.25 16.64
N ALA A 12 -8.31 -0.01 16.95
CA ALA A 12 -9.27 1.00 17.38
C ALA A 12 -10.34 1.29 16.32
N ALA A 13 -10.01 1.11 15.03
CA ALA A 13 -10.97 1.25 13.93
C ALA A 13 -12.00 0.10 13.86
N MET A 14 -11.62 -1.12 14.30
CA MET A 14 -12.52 -2.28 14.26
C MET A 14 -13.48 -2.37 15.46
N THR A 15 -13.12 -1.82 16.62
CA THR A 15 -13.99 -1.86 17.82
C THR A 15 -15.18 -0.90 17.74
N ALA A 16 -15.13 0.13 16.90
CA ALA A 16 -16.21 1.10 16.78
C ALA A 16 -17.48 0.52 16.07
N THR A 17 -17.35 -0.57 15.34
CA THR A 17 -18.47 -1.18 14.60
C THR A 17 -19.26 -2.24 15.37
N MET A 18 -18.74 -2.75 16.50
CA MET A 18 -19.43 -3.80 17.27
C MET A 18 -20.41 -3.28 18.34
N PHE A 19 -20.48 -1.98 18.62
CA PHE A 19 -21.36 -1.42 19.66
C PHE A 19 -22.69 -0.85 19.18
N ALA A 20 -23.07 -1.00 17.93
CA ALA A 20 -24.31 -0.45 17.38
C ALA A 20 -25.49 -1.44 17.32
N GLY A 21 -25.58 -2.41 18.21
CA GLY A 21 -26.68 -3.38 18.20
C GLY A 21 -27.05 -3.95 19.56
N CYS A 22 -27.80 -3.22 20.38
CA CYS A 22 -28.90 -3.72 21.17
C CYS A 22 -29.48 -2.61 22.05
N GLY A 23 -30.59 -2.02 21.63
CA GLY A 23 -31.43 -1.16 22.43
C GLY A 23 -32.82 -1.77 22.55
N SER A 24 -33.18 -2.24 23.72
CA SER A 24 -34.58 -2.46 24.09
C SER A 24 -34.92 -1.63 25.32
N LYS A 25 -36.00 -0.88 25.21
CA LYS A 25 -36.63 -0.08 26.25
C LYS A 25 -37.14 -0.97 27.40
N ASP A 26 -37.03 -0.53 28.63
CA ASP A 26 -38.23 -0.39 29.44
C ASP A 26 -38.03 0.53 30.67
N ASN A 27 -39.14 1.17 31.08
CA ASN A 27 -39.33 2.19 32.10
C ASN A 27 -39.31 1.64 33.53
N GLY A 28 -38.91 2.47 34.50
CA GLY A 28 -39.38 2.33 35.88
C GLY A 28 -38.51 2.96 36.97
N ALA A 29 -38.93 4.13 37.39
CA ALA A 29 -38.82 4.86 38.65
C ALA A 29 -37.96 4.42 39.84
N SER A 30 -37.21 5.43 40.34
CA SER A 30 -36.94 5.85 41.73
C SER A 30 -36.58 4.84 42.82
N ASN A 31 -35.43 4.96 43.47
CA ASN A 31 -35.33 5.59 44.80
C ASN A 31 -33.89 5.65 45.33
N ASP A 32 -33.69 6.70 46.12
CA ASP A 32 -32.62 7.15 46.95
C ASP A 32 -31.94 6.06 47.84
N GLY A 33 -30.61 6.18 48.05
CA GLY A 33 -29.87 5.36 49.01
C GLY A 33 -28.37 5.51 48.96
N THR A 34 -27.85 6.53 49.59
CA THR A 34 -26.43 6.75 49.87
C THR A 34 -25.81 5.56 50.61
N GLN A 35 -24.80 4.91 50.01
CA GLN A 35 -23.80 4.17 50.76
C GLN A 35 -22.44 4.17 50.07
N ALA A 36 -21.45 4.79 50.68
CA ALA A 36 -20.07 4.71 50.31
C ALA A 36 -19.57 3.26 50.45
N ALA A 37 -19.14 2.67 49.39
CA ALA A 37 -18.43 1.40 49.42
C ALA A 37 -17.10 1.53 48.66
N ASN A 38 -16.09 1.51 49.41
CA ASN A 38 -14.72 1.06 49.24
C ASN A 38 -14.34 0.60 47.82
N SER A 39 -13.53 1.42 47.13
CA SER A 39 -12.87 1.05 45.87
C SER A 39 -11.79 0.01 46.12
N GLY A 40 -12.15 -1.25 46.14
CA GLY A 40 -11.25 -2.33 45.89
C GLY A 40 -10.98 -2.39 44.41
N SER A 41 -9.80 -1.98 44.00
CA SER A 41 -9.30 -2.16 42.64
C SER A 41 -9.04 -3.66 42.45
N THR A 42 -10.07 -4.42 42.02
CA THR A 42 -9.88 -5.71 41.38
C THR A 42 -9.54 -5.41 39.94
N SER A 43 -8.30 -5.61 39.58
CA SER A 43 -7.91 -5.81 38.20
C SER A 43 -8.59 -7.11 37.70
N ASP A 44 -9.82 -6.99 37.24
CA ASP A 44 -10.43 -8.02 36.41
C ASP A 44 -9.59 -8.08 35.14
N SER A 45 -8.69 -9.04 35.07
CA SER A 45 -8.08 -9.43 33.80
C SER A 45 -9.19 -10.09 32.98
N ALA A 46 -9.89 -9.29 32.18
CA ALA A 46 -10.81 -9.82 31.20
C ALA A 46 -10.07 -10.90 30.37
N GLU A 47 -10.72 -12.04 30.14
CA GLU A 47 -10.14 -13.05 29.25
C GLU A 47 -9.94 -12.42 27.86
N PRO A 48 -8.86 -12.79 27.14
CA PRO A 48 -8.63 -12.30 25.79
C PRO A 48 -9.84 -12.58 24.88
N VAL A 49 -10.12 -11.64 24.01
CA VAL A 49 -11.21 -11.76 23.01
C VAL A 49 -10.66 -12.50 21.79
N ASP A 50 -11.30 -13.61 21.42
CA ASP A 50 -10.96 -14.32 20.19
C ASP A 50 -11.38 -13.49 18.97
N VAL A 51 -10.42 -13.23 18.07
CA VAL A 51 -10.62 -12.48 16.83
C VAL A 51 -10.06 -13.29 15.67
N LYS A 52 -10.79 -13.35 14.55
CA LYS A 52 -10.31 -13.92 13.31
C LYS A 52 -10.21 -12.81 12.27
N LEU A 53 -9.04 -12.66 11.65
CA LEU A 53 -8.78 -11.68 10.60
C LEU A 53 -8.24 -12.37 9.35
N THR A 54 -8.80 -11.99 8.21
CA THR A 54 -8.25 -12.33 6.90
C THR A 54 -7.37 -11.19 6.42
N VAL A 55 -6.11 -11.49 6.11
CA VAL A 55 -5.12 -10.50 5.66
C VAL A 55 -4.65 -10.88 4.26
N MET A 56 -4.79 -9.96 3.32
CA MET A 56 -4.42 -10.19 1.92
C MET A 56 -3.26 -9.28 1.51
N GLY A 57 -2.24 -9.86 0.91
CA GLY A 57 -1.06 -9.15 0.44
C GLY A 57 -0.24 -9.95 -0.57
N PRO A 58 0.84 -9.37 -1.11
CA PRO A 58 1.71 -10.02 -2.08
C PRO A 58 2.34 -11.31 -1.55
N SER A 59 2.69 -12.22 -2.47
CA SER A 59 3.32 -13.49 -2.12
C SER A 59 4.67 -13.33 -1.45
N GLU A 60 5.46 -12.36 -1.88
CA GLU A 60 6.80 -12.05 -1.37
C GLU A 60 6.79 -11.61 0.10
N ASP A 61 5.74 -10.94 0.54
CA ASP A 61 5.58 -10.51 1.94
C ASP A 61 5.14 -11.67 2.86
N GLN A 62 4.72 -12.80 2.27
CA GLN A 62 4.23 -13.99 2.96
C GLN A 62 5.18 -15.19 2.87
N ASP A 63 6.17 -15.12 1.96
CA ASP A 63 7.12 -16.21 1.68
C ASP A 63 8.21 -16.27 2.76
N ASP A 64 8.31 -17.41 3.45
CA ASP A 64 9.33 -17.66 4.47
C ASP A 64 10.76 -17.55 3.92
N ALA A 65 10.97 -17.89 2.64
CA ALA A 65 12.28 -17.74 1.99
C ALA A 65 12.69 -16.27 1.79
N GLN A 66 11.73 -15.36 1.81
CA GLN A 66 11.93 -13.91 1.72
C GLN A 66 11.77 -13.17 3.06
N GLY A 67 11.61 -13.93 4.16
CA GLY A 67 11.52 -13.40 5.51
C GLY A 67 10.11 -13.20 6.03
N ALA A 68 9.08 -13.57 5.27
CA ALA A 68 7.65 -13.60 5.67
C ALA A 68 7.22 -12.36 6.48
N TRP A 69 7.58 -11.17 5.99
CA TRP A 69 7.43 -9.91 6.73
C TRP A 69 5.99 -9.72 7.25
N LEU A 70 4.98 -9.95 6.41
CA LEU A 70 3.57 -9.74 6.78
C LEU A 70 3.14 -10.64 7.95
N LYS A 71 3.50 -11.92 7.90
CA LYS A 71 3.21 -12.87 8.98
C LYS A 71 3.92 -12.46 10.27
N THR A 72 5.19 -12.09 10.17
CA THR A 72 6.00 -11.67 11.33
C THR A 72 5.41 -10.44 12.03
N GLU A 73 4.96 -9.43 11.27
CA GLU A 73 4.36 -8.24 11.86
C GLU A 73 2.95 -8.54 12.45
N CYS A 74 2.18 -9.44 11.85
CA CYS A 74 0.90 -9.89 12.39
C CYS A 74 1.08 -10.63 13.72
N GLU A 75 2.05 -11.54 13.80
CA GLU A 75 2.39 -12.27 15.03
C GLU A 75 2.89 -11.33 16.11
N ALA A 76 3.80 -10.40 15.79
CA ALA A 76 4.28 -9.40 16.72
C ALA A 76 3.16 -8.51 17.26
N PHE A 77 2.18 -8.16 16.41
CA PHE A 77 0.99 -7.44 16.83
C PHE A 77 0.19 -8.23 17.88
N ASN A 78 -0.07 -9.51 17.62
CA ASN A 78 -0.81 -10.36 18.56
C ASN A 78 -0.09 -10.51 19.90
N GLU A 79 1.25 -10.60 19.88
CA GLU A 79 2.07 -10.62 21.11
C GLU A 79 2.02 -9.30 21.90
N GLU A 80 1.98 -8.16 21.21
CA GLU A 80 1.91 -6.82 21.80
C GLU A 80 0.51 -6.49 22.35
N HIS A 81 -0.53 -7.25 21.95
CA HIS A 81 -1.94 -7.04 22.27
C HIS A 81 -2.57 -8.26 22.94
N PRO A 82 -2.15 -8.60 24.19
CA PRO A 82 -2.64 -9.78 24.89
C PRO A 82 -4.13 -9.74 25.26
N GLU A 83 -4.80 -8.60 25.09
CA GLU A 83 -6.25 -8.45 25.22
C GLU A 83 -7.03 -9.12 24.09
N TRP A 84 -6.35 -9.52 23.00
CA TRP A 84 -6.92 -10.27 21.89
C TRP A 84 -6.14 -11.54 21.65
N ASN A 85 -6.87 -12.59 21.23
CA ASN A 85 -6.32 -13.83 20.69
C ASN A 85 -6.66 -13.87 19.20
N ILE A 86 -5.74 -13.32 18.37
CA ILE A 86 -6.00 -13.13 16.95
C ILE A 86 -5.52 -14.32 16.17
N THR A 87 -6.42 -14.91 15.37
CA THR A 87 -6.08 -15.91 14.34
C THR A 87 -6.07 -15.21 12.99
N PHE A 88 -4.94 -15.26 12.28
CA PHE A 88 -4.81 -14.68 10.95
C PHE A 88 -4.96 -15.73 9.87
N ASP A 89 -5.84 -15.47 8.90
CA ASP A 89 -5.93 -16.20 7.63
C ASP A 89 -5.24 -15.35 6.55
N TYR A 90 -4.23 -15.90 5.90
CA TYR A 90 -3.47 -15.20 4.87
C TYR A 90 -3.93 -15.55 3.47
N VAL A 91 -4.16 -14.52 2.65
CA VAL A 91 -4.55 -14.65 1.24
C VAL A 91 -3.49 -13.97 0.39
N THR A 92 -3.03 -14.66 -0.64
CA THR A 92 -2.06 -14.09 -1.58
C THR A 92 -2.78 -13.38 -2.71
N CYS A 93 -2.46 -12.09 -2.88
CA CYS A 93 -2.90 -11.27 -3.99
C CYS A 93 -1.89 -10.13 -4.17
N SER A 94 -1.50 -9.82 -5.40
CA SER A 94 -0.66 -8.66 -5.65
C SER A 94 -1.44 -7.37 -5.39
N GLU A 95 -0.75 -6.30 -5.02
CA GLU A 95 -1.37 -4.98 -4.83
C GLU A 95 -2.01 -4.44 -6.12
N SER A 96 -1.47 -4.83 -7.28
CA SER A 96 -2.02 -4.45 -8.59
C SER A 96 -3.33 -5.17 -8.91
N ASP A 97 -3.53 -6.39 -8.44
CA ASP A 97 -4.72 -7.21 -8.68
C ASP A 97 -5.78 -7.06 -7.57
N ALA A 98 -5.44 -6.36 -6.50
CA ALA A 98 -6.28 -6.24 -5.30
C ALA A 98 -7.67 -5.69 -5.62
N LYS A 99 -7.76 -4.62 -6.41
CA LYS A 99 -9.03 -4.03 -6.81
C LYS A 99 -9.93 -5.05 -7.52
N ASP A 100 -9.40 -5.71 -8.54
CA ASP A 100 -10.20 -6.63 -9.35
C ASP A 100 -10.64 -7.84 -8.52
N THR A 101 -9.81 -8.29 -7.59
CA THR A 101 -10.15 -9.37 -6.65
C THR A 101 -11.24 -8.95 -5.68
N VAL A 102 -11.10 -7.80 -5.04
CA VAL A 102 -12.04 -7.28 -4.04
C VAL A 102 -13.40 -6.92 -4.66
N LEU A 103 -13.39 -6.33 -5.86
CA LEU A 103 -14.64 -5.91 -6.52
C LEU A 103 -15.46 -7.06 -7.10
N GLN A 104 -14.91 -8.30 -7.16
CA GLN A 104 -15.72 -9.47 -7.50
C GLN A 104 -16.79 -9.75 -6.45
N ASP A 105 -16.46 -9.60 -5.17
CA ASP A 105 -17.39 -9.69 -4.04
C ASP A 105 -16.86 -8.87 -2.85
N PRO A 106 -17.18 -7.57 -2.79
CA PRO A 106 -16.71 -6.71 -1.71
C PRO A 106 -17.14 -7.16 -0.30
N ALA A 107 -18.26 -7.90 -0.20
CA ALA A 107 -18.75 -8.39 1.08
C ALA A 107 -17.94 -9.58 1.62
N SER A 108 -17.20 -10.25 0.76
CA SER A 108 -16.30 -11.38 1.11
C SER A 108 -14.83 -11.00 1.00
N ALA A 109 -14.52 -9.71 0.85
CA ALA A 109 -13.14 -9.23 0.81
C ALA A 109 -12.41 -9.51 2.12
N ALA A 110 -11.08 -9.55 2.06
CA ALA A 110 -10.26 -9.66 3.27
C ALA A 110 -10.49 -8.47 4.21
N ASP A 111 -10.41 -8.70 5.51
CA ASP A 111 -10.59 -7.65 6.53
C ASP A 111 -9.52 -6.55 6.42
N VAL A 112 -8.32 -6.95 6.04
CA VAL A 112 -7.18 -6.05 5.78
C VAL A 112 -6.50 -6.47 4.49
N TYR A 113 -6.24 -5.53 3.60
CA TYR A 113 -5.57 -5.84 2.34
C TYR A 113 -4.69 -4.71 1.82
N MET A 114 -3.64 -5.10 1.09
CA MET A 114 -2.77 -4.18 0.38
C MET A 114 -3.32 -3.90 -1.01
N PHE A 115 -3.21 -2.66 -1.47
CA PHE A 115 -3.64 -2.25 -2.81
C PHE A 115 -2.77 -1.12 -3.34
N ALA A 116 -2.69 -0.99 -4.66
CA ALA A 116 -2.02 0.13 -5.31
C ALA A 116 -2.89 1.39 -5.21
N ASN A 117 -2.27 2.53 -4.92
CA ASN A 117 -2.98 3.77 -4.60
C ASN A 117 -3.83 4.34 -5.76
N ASP A 118 -3.53 4.01 -7.00
CA ASP A 118 -4.34 4.36 -8.18
C ASP A 118 -5.72 3.67 -8.20
N GLN A 119 -5.92 2.66 -7.35
CA GLN A 119 -7.16 1.91 -7.20
C GLN A 119 -8.11 2.49 -6.15
N ILE A 120 -7.67 3.47 -5.36
CA ILE A 120 -8.40 3.96 -4.18
C ILE A 120 -9.79 4.48 -4.50
N ALA A 121 -9.95 5.20 -5.61
CA ALA A 121 -11.23 5.77 -6.01
C ALA A 121 -12.28 4.68 -6.25
N ASP A 122 -11.92 3.66 -7.06
CA ASP A 122 -12.82 2.56 -7.39
C ASP A 122 -13.21 1.75 -6.16
N LEU A 123 -12.26 1.49 -5.25
CA LEU A 123 -12.48 0.74 -4.02
C LEU A 123 -13.37 1.50 -3.03
N VAL A 124 -13.17 2.82 -2.90
CA VAL A 124 -14.03 3.66 -2.03
C VAL A 124 -15.43 3.77 -2.60
N ASP A 125 -15.57 4.03 -3.89
CA ASP A 125 -16.88 4.19 -4.54
C ASP A 125 -17.70 2.88 -4.52
N ALA A 126 -17.03 1.74 -4.51
CA ALA A 126 -17.65 0.43 -4.33
C ALA A 126 -17.97 0.08 -2.85
N GLY A 127 -17.57 0.91 -1.90
CA GLY A 127 -17.74 0.65 -0.46
C GLY A 127 -16.83 -0.45 0.09
N ALA A 128 -15.74 -0.78 -0.63
CA ALA A 128 -14.78 -1.81 -0.27
C ALA A 128 -13.70 -1.30 0.71
N LEU A 129 -13.56 0.01 0.88
CA LEU A 129 -12.69 0.64 1.86
C LEU A 129 -13.50 1.43 2.88
N THR A 130 -13.12 1.30 4.14
CA THR A 130 -13.72 2.08 5.24
C THR A 130 -12.87 3.33 5.49
N LYS A 131 -13.54 4.48 5.65
CA LYS A 131 -12.90 5.71 6.07
C LYS A 131 -12.20 5.52 7.42
N LEU A 132 -10.92 5.83 7.47
CA LEU A 132 -10.13 5.84 8.69
C LEU A 132 -10.33 7.17 9.43
N GLY A 133 -10.52 7.11 10.74
CA GLY A 133 -10.74 8.27 11.59
C GLY A 133 -9.84 8.26 12.83
N GLY A 134 -10.05 9.25 13.72
CA GLY A 134 -9.36 9.34 15.01
C GLY A 134 -7.84 9.27 14.88
N ASP A 135 -7.22 8.54 15.78
CA ASP A 135 -5.77 8.43 15.93
C ASP A 135 -5.08 7.86 14.67
N VAL A 136 -5.77 6.98 13.90
CA VAL A 136 -5.20 6.40 12.68
C VAL A 136 -5.03 7.47 11.60
N ALA A 137 -6.07 8.30 11.39
CA ALA A 137 -5.99 9.37 10.41
C ALA A 137 -4.96 10.44 10.81
N GLU A 138 -4.84 10.75 12.10
CA GLU A 138 -3.80 11.64 12.62
C GLU A 138 -2.40 11.05 12.44
N TYR A 139 -2.25 9.77 12.71
CA TYR A 139 -0.98 9.05 12.47
C TYR A 139 -0.56 9.14 11.00
N VAL A 140 -1.45 8.85 10.06
CA VAL A 140 -1.15 8.94 8.63
C VAL A 140 -0.64 10.32 8.27
N LYS A 141 -1.30 11.39 8.73
CA LYS A 141 -0.93 12.78 8.43
C LYS A 141 0.37 13.22 9.10
N SER A 142 0.61 12.78 10.33
CA SER A 142 1.77 13.25 11.13
C SER A 142 3.04 12.44 10.91
N SER A 143 2.91 11.16 10.53
CA SER A 143 4.04 10.23 10.43
C SER A 143 4.53 10.01 9.00
N ASN A 144 3.84 10.56 8.00
CA ASN A 144 4.21 10.46 6.60
C ASN A 144 4.46 11.84 5.99
N PRO A 145 5.32 11.94 4.96
CA PRO A 145 5.36 13.13 4.11
C PRO A 145 3.98 13.42 3.50
N GLU A 146 3.66 14.69 3.27
CA GLU A 146 2.37 15.11 2.73
C GLU A 146 1.99 14.36 1.44
N ALA A 147 2.95 14.20 0.52
CA ALA A 147 2.76 13.46 -0.72
C ALA A 147 2.38 11.99 -0.49
N MET A 148 2.91 11.35 0.56
CA MET A 148 2.57 9.97 0.91
C MET A 148 1.18 9.88 1.57
N ALA A 149 0.83 10.83 2.42
CA ALA A 149 -0.51 10.88 3.00
C ALA A 149 -1.58 11.16 1.93
N ALA A 150 -1.25 11.94 0.90
CA ALA A 150 -2.12 12.21 -0.23
C ALA A 150 -2.47 10.94 -1.03
N THR A 151 -1.56 9.96 -1.14
CA THR A 151 -1.80 8.71 -1.90
C THR A 151 -2.92 7.83 -1.32
N VAL A 152 -3.26 8.01 -0.05
CA VAL A 152 -4.34 7.28 0.64
C VAL A 152 -5.52 8.17 1.00
N THR A 153 -5.55 9.40 0.45
CA THR A 153 -6.62 10.38 0.67
C THR A 153 -7.51 10.46 -0.56
N TYR A 154 -8.81 10.26 -0.39
CA TYR A 154 -9.80 10.42 -1.43
C TYR A 154 -10.96 11.29 -0.94
N ASN A 155 -11.34 12.32 -1.73
CA ASN A 155 -12.36 13.31 -1.36
C ASN A 155 -12.15 13.97 0.03
N GLY A 156 -10.88 14.13 0.44
CA GLY A 156 -10.50 14.76 1.71
C GLY A 156 -10.47 13.84 2.92
N ASP A 157 -10.84 12.57 2.75
CA ASP A 157 -10.84 11.54 3.78
C ASP A 157 -9.74 10.50 3.55
N ILE A 158 -9.24 9.91 4.63
CA ILE A 158 -8.19 8.90 4.59
C ILE A 158 -8.82 7.51 4.59
N TYR A 159 -8.37 6.64 3.67
CA TYR A 159 -8.89 5.28 3.49
C TYR A 159 -7.82 4.18 3.59
N GLY A 160 -6.58 4.54 3.82
CA GLY A 160 -5.49 3.59 3.97
C GLY A 160 -4.34 4.14 4.78
N VAL A 161 -3.40 3.27 5.08
CA VAL A 161 -2.11 3.63 5.69
C VAL A 161 -1.03 3.38 4.66
N PRO A 162 -0.19 4.38 4.31
CA PRO A 162 0.88 4.17 3.36
C PRO A 162 1.84 3.09 3.85
N TYR A 163 2.07 2.09 3.00
CA TYR A 163 2.97 0.97 3.29
C TYR A 163 4.37 1.24 2.77
N THR A 164 4.50 1.47 1.46
CA THR A 164 5.78 1.74 0.81
C THR A 164 5.61 2.71 -0.35
N PRO A 165 6.58 3.62 -0.59
CA PRO A 165 6.62 4.43 -1.79
C PRO A 165 7.13 3.58 -2.95
N ASN A 166 6.37 2.61 -3.44
CA ASN A 166 6.83 1.72 -4.49
C ASN A 166 7.66 2.48 -5.54
N THR A 167 8.90 2.05 -5.72
CA THR A 167 9.85 2.67 -6.63
C THR A 167 10.75 1.62 -7.24
N TRP A 168 11.33 1.95 -8.37
CA TRP A 168 12.37 1.12 -8.96
C TRP A 168 13.72 1.82 -8.86
N PHE A 169 14.76 1.02 -8.90
CA PHE A 169 16.14 1.47 -8.87
C PHE A 169 16.94 0.67 -9.88
N MET A 170 18.12 1.17 -10.22
CA MET A 170 18.99 0.56 -11.21
C MET A 170 20.24 -0.01 -10.56
N TYR A 171 20.54 -1.27 -10.84
CA TYR A 171 21.88 -1.84 -10.63
C TYR A 171 22.78 -1.48 -11.79
N TYR A 172 24.02 -1.12 -11.53
CA TYR A 172 25.00 -0.88 -12.58
C TYR A 172 26.38 -1.41 -12.22
N ASP A 173 27.11 -1.85 -13.24
CA ASP A 173 28.50 -2.30 -13.11
C ASP A 173 29.44 -1.10 -13.07
N LYS A 174 30.05 -0.84 -11.90
CA LYS A 174 31.02 0.24 -11.71
C LYS A 174 32.32 0.08 -12.54
N ARG A 175 32.56 -1.10 -13.13
CA ARG A 175 33.66 -1.32 -14.06
C ARG A 175 33.38 -0.74 -15.46
N VAL A 176 32.08 -0.54 -15.79
CA VAL A 176 31.61 -0.06 -17.09
C VAL A 176 31.14 1.38 -16.99
N PHE A 177 30.40 1.73 -15.93
CA PHE A 177 29.74 3.01 -15.75
C PHE A 177 30.25 3.73 -14.50
N SER A 178 30.52 5.03 -14.63
CA SER A 178 30.72 5.93 -13.49
C SER A 178 29.37 6.41 -12.94
N GLU A 179 29.41 7.05 -11.77
CA GLU A 179 28.23 7.69 -11.16
C GLU A 179 27.64 8.84 -12.00
N ASP A 180 28.45 9.46 -12.85
CA ASP A 180 27.97 10.50 -13.79
C ASP A 180 27.32 9.87 -15.03
N ASP A 181 27.81 8.74 -15.49
CA ASP A 181 27.26 8.07 -16.67
C ASP A 181 25.82 7.61 -16.43
N VAL A 182 25.52 7.10 -15.24
CA VAL A 182 24.21 6.55 -14.90
C VAL A 182 23.11 7.60 -14.71
N LYS A 183 23.47 8.88 -14.81
CA LYS A 183 22.50 9.99 -14.78
C LYS A 183 21.81 10.21 -16.14
N SER A 184 22.30 9.59 -17.20
CA SER A 184 21.74 9.70 -18.56
C SER A 184 21.72 8.35 -19.25
N LEU A 185 20.52 7.93 -19.68
CA LEU A 185 20.34 6.69 -20.44
C LEU A 185 21.16 6.72 -21.73
N ASP A 186 21.19 7.85 -22.45
CA ASP A 186 21.94 7.99 -23.69
C ASP A 186 23.43 7.78 -23.46
N THR A 187 24.00 8.37 -22.41
CA THR A 187 25.39 8.18 -22.03
C THR A 187 25.69 6.72 -21.68
N MET A 188 24.78 6.05 -20.99
CA MET A 188 24.94 4.61 -20.70
C MET A 188 24.92 3.78 -21.97
N LEU A 189 24.02 4.06 -22.90
CA LEU A 189 23.91 3.34 -24.18
C LEU A 189 25.11 3.55 -25.11
N GLU A 190 25.86 4.62 -24.95
CA GLU A 190 27.14 4.81 -25.65
C GLU A 190 28.27 3.91 -25.10
N LYS A 191 28.24 3.58 -23.80
CA LYS A 191 29.30 2.91 -23.09
C LYS A 191 29.09 1.41 -22.87
N GLY A 192 27.86 0.99 -22.70
CA GLY A 192 27.56 -0.38 -22.37
C GLY A 192 26.12 -0.77 -22.64
N LYS A 193 25.77 -2.00 -22.28
CA LYS A 193 24.42 -2.50 -22.41
C LYS A 193 23.56 -2.03 -21.25
N VAL A 194 22.30 -1.68 -21.56
CA VAL A 194 21.26 -1.35 -20.59
C VAL A 194 20.07 -2.26 -20.81
N SER A 195 19.51 -2.79 -19.75
CA SER A 195 18.38 -3.71 -19.80
C SER A 195 17.33 -3.34 -18.75
N PHE A 196 16.07 -3.29 -19.15
CA PHE A 196 14.91 -3.15 -18.27
C PHE A 196 13.63 -3.62 -18.96
N PRO A 197 12.55 -3.97 -18.19
CA PRO A 197 11.30 -4.48 -18.74
C PRO A 197 10.47 -3.35 -19.37
N PHE A 198 10.66 -3.15 -20.66
CA PHE A 198 10.05 -2.06 -21.40
C PHE A 198 8.69 -2.41 -22.02
N ASP A 199 8.27 -3.66 -21.95
CA ASP A 199 6.92 -4.15 -22.27
C ASP A 199 5.90 -3.92 -21.14
N ASN A 200 6.39 -3.50 -19.96
CA ASN A 200 5.56 -3.16 -18.83
C ASN A 200 5.25 -1.64 -18.84
N GLY A 201 3.95 -1.31 -18.83
CA GLY A 201 3.46 0.07 -18.84
C GLY A 201 3.95 0.93 -17.69
N TRP A 202 4.26 0.33 -16.55
CA TRP A 202 4.82 1.00 -15.38
C TRP A 202 6.19 1.65 -15.68
N TYR A 203 7.08 0.93 -16.36
CA TYR A 203 8.37 1.50 -16.77
C TYR A 203 8.22 2.45 -17.96
N LEU A 204 7.36 2.10 -18.92
CA LEU A 204 7.12 2.89 -20.12
C LEU A 204 6.55 4.29 -19.78
N ALA A 205 5.60 4.36 -18.86
CA ALA A 205 4.94 5.59 -18.45
C ALA A 205 5.93 6.65 -17.92
N SER A 206 7.04 6.22 -17.28
CA SER A 206 8.07 7.13 -16.76
C SER A 206 8.71 8.01 -17.83
N PHE A 207 8.88 7.52 -19.06
CA PHE A 207 9.42 8.29 -20.17
C PHE A 207 8.48 9.42 -20.60
N TYR A 208 7.18 9.15 -20.63
CA TYR A 208 6.17 10.14 -20.96
C TYR A 208 6.06 11.20 -19.85
N ALA A 209 6.01 10.77 -18.59
CA ALA A 209 5.97 11.67 -17.44
C ALA A 209 7.22 12.57 -17.37
N ALA A 210 8.41 12.03 -17.64
CA ALA A 210 9.66 12.79 -17.65
C ALA A 210 9.69 13.87 -18.74
N ASN A 211 8.91 13.72 -19.82
CA ASN A 211 8.81 14.72 -20.91
C ASN A 211 7.54 15.57 -20.82
N GLY A 212 6.91 15.66 -19.64
CA GLY A 212 5.81 16.57 -19.37
C GLY A 212 4.43 16.07 -19.76
N CYS A 213 4.28 14.78 -20.10
CA CYS A 213 2.99 14.11 -20.13
C CYS A 213 2.48 13.86 -18.71
N THR A 214 1.17 13.84 -18.52
CA THR A 214 0.60 13.71 -17.16
C THR A 214 -0.11 12.39 -16.95
N ILE A 215 -0.05 11.92 -15.70
CA ILE A 215 -0.78 10.76 -15.20
C ILE A 215 -1.66 11.28 -14.08
N PHE A 216 -2.98 11.13 -14.21
CA PHE A 216 -3.96 11.63 -13.24
C PHE A 216 -3.82 13.14 -12.93
N GLY A 217 -3.55 13.95 -13.98
CA GLY A 217 -3.29 15.38 -13.84
C GLY A 217 -1.95 15.65 -13.16
N ASP A 218 -2.00 16.10 -11.92
CA ASP A 218 -0.83 16.28 -11.05
C ASP A 218 -0.46 15.02 -10.22
N GLY A 219 -1.06 13.88 -10.55
CA GLY A 219 -0.91 12.62 -9.84
C GLY A 219 -1.94 12.36 -8.74
N THR A 220 -2.91 13.26 -8.56
CA THR A 220 -3.89 13.19 -7.46
C THR A 220 -5.35 13.02 -7.91
N ASP A 221 -5.63 13.13 -9.20
CA ASP A 221 -6.99 13.10 -9.74
C ASP A 221 -7.16 12.00 -10.79
N ALA A 222 -7.56 10.82 -10.33
CA ALA A 222 -7.77 9.65 -11.20
C ALA A 222 -8.80 9.90 -12.32
N SER A 223 -9.72 10.86 -12.16
CA SER A 223 -10.71 11.20 -13.19
C SER A 223 -10.09 11.84 -14.44
N LYS A 224 -8.88 12.37 -14.35
CA LYS A 224 -8.14 12.95 -15.48
C LYS A 224 -7.42 11.93 -16.33
N GLY A 225 -7.28 10.70 -15.87
CA GLY A 225 -6.63 9.65 -16.63
C GLY A 225 -5.20 9.97 -17.08
N TYR A 226 -4.80 9.40 -18.21
CA TYR A 226 -3.49 9.64 -18.82
C TYR A 226 -3.61 10.68 -19.94
N ASP A 227 -2.75 11.71 -19.93
CA ASP A 227 -2.58 12.63 -21.04
C ASP A 227 -1.20 12.41 -21.69
N PHE A 228 -1.15 11.49 -22.63
CA PHE A 228 0.02 11.15 -23.43
C PHE A 228 -0.15 11.66 -24.87
N GLY A 229 -0.73 12.84 -25.01
CA GLY A 229 -0.96 13.50 -26.28
C GLY A 229 0.08 14.57 -26.63
N GLY A 230 -0.09 15.14 -27.83
CA GLY A 230 0.69 16.28 -28.29
C GLY A 230 2.13 15.99 -28.70
N ASP A 231 2.90 17.07 -28.90
CA ASP A 231 4.28 16.99 -29.43
C ASP A 231 5.23 16.30 -28.45
N ASN A 232 5.01 16.46 -27.15
CA ASN A 232 5.82 15.83 -26.11
C ASN A 232 5.71 14.29 -26.19
N ALA A 233 4.50 13.76 -26.30
CA ALA A 233 4.27 12.33 -26.43
C ALA A 233 4.84 11.78 -27.74
N VAL A 234 4.70 12.52 -28.84
CA VAL A 234 5.31 12.14 -30.13
C VAL A 234 6.83 12.08 -30.04
N ALA A 235 7.46 13.06 -29.36
CA ALA A 235 8.90 13.04 -29.15
C ALA A 235 9.37 11.84 -28.35
N VAL A 236 8.67 11.50 -27.26
CA VAL A 236 8.95 10.31 -26.46
C VAL A 236 8.77 9.03 -27.28
N THR A 237 7.69 8.92 -28.02
CA THR A 237 7.45 7.74 -28.86
C THR A 237 8.56 7.52 -29.90
N LYS A 238 9.05 8.60 -30.52
CA LYS A 238 10.21 8.51 -31.43
C LYS A 238 11.46 8.06 -30.69
N TYR A 239 11.75 8.64 -29.53
CA TYR A 239 12.89 8.22 -28.69
C TYR A 239 12.81 6.74 -28.35
N ILE A 240 11.63 6.23 -27.99
CA ILE A 240 11.41 4.82 -27.69
C ILE A 240 11.69 3.94 -28.90
N VAL A 241 11.24 4.33 -30.08
CA VAL A 241 11.54 3.60 -31.34
C VAL A 241 13.05 3.56 -31.60
N ASP A 242 13.75 4.67 -31.39
CA ASP A 242 15.20 4.74 -31.54
C ASP A 242 15.91 3.88 -30.49
N LEU A 243 15.40 3.85 -29.26
CA LEU A 243 15.90 3.00 -28.18
C LEU A 243 15.84 1.51 -28.55
N PHE A 244 14.69 1.05 -29.08
CA PHE A 244 14.53 -0.34 -29.54
C PHE A 244 15.49 -0.72 -30.68
N ASN A 245 15.92 0.24 -31.47
CA ASN A 245 16.90 0.03 -32.55
C ASN A 245 18.36 0.15 -32.05
N ASN A 246 18.58 0.55 -30.78
CA ASN A 246 19.91 0.67 -30.23
C ASN A 246 20.48 -0.69 -29.87
N LYS A 247 21.66 -1.04 -30.42
CA LYS A 247 22.35 -2.33 -30.18
C LYS A 247 22.72 -2.59 -28.72
N ASN A 248 22.80 -1.53 -27.92
CA ASN A 248 23.15 -1.60 -26.50
C ASN A 248 21.92 -1.60 -25.59
N PHE A 249 20.72 -1.45 -26.14
CA PHE A 249 19.48 -1.68 -25.39
C PHE A 249 19.05 -3.15 -25.50
N VAL A 250 18.71 -3.76 -24.36
CA VAL A 250 18.20 -5.12 -24.28
C VAL A 250 16.88 -5.09 -23.55
N MET A 251 15.78 -5.36 -24.24
CA MET A 251 14.48 -5.48 -23.60
C MET A 251 14.49 -6.71 -22.68
N ASP A 252 14.20 -6.50 -21.42
CA ASP A 252 14.05 -7.58 -20.44
C ASP A 252 12.57 -7.93 -20.35
N ASN A 253 12.20 -9.05 -20.93
CA ASN A 253 10.82 -9.58 -20.87
C ASN A 253 10.65 -10.64 -19.77
N ASN A 254 11.53 -10.64 -18.78
CA ASN A 254 11.53 -11.59 -17.65
C ASN A 254 11.81 -10.86 -16.33
N GLU A 255 11.07 -9.80 -16.08
CA GLU A 255 10.99 -9.05 -14.82
C GLU A 255 12.36 -8.64 -14.23
N GLY A 256 13.27 -8.17 -15.07
CA GLY A 256 14.59 -7.70 -14.66
C GLY A 256 15.66 -8.79 -14.53
N SER A 257 15.31 -10.06 -14.72
CA SER A 257 16.25 -11.16 -14.52
C SER A 257 17.36 -11.24 -15.59
N LEU A 258 17.10 -10.78 -16.83
CA LEU A 258 18.12 -10.70 -17.87
C LEU A 258 19.18 -9.64 -17.55
N GLY A 259 18.75 -8.47 -17.06
CA GLY A 259 19.64 -7.42 -16.61
C GLY A 259 20.52 -7.88 -15.46
N LEU A 260 19.94 -8.53 -14.46
CA LEU A 260 20.68 -9.07 -13.31
C LEU A 260 21.68 -10.18 -13.71
N ALA A 261 21.30 -11.05 -14.65
CA ALA A 261 22.20 -12.08 -15.18
C ALA A 261 23.39 -11.46 -15.93
N GLY A 262 23.19 -10.31 -16.57
CA GLY A 262 24.25 -9.57 -17.29
C GLY A 262 25.27 -8.88 -16.38
N LEU A 263 24.96 -8.69 -15.09
CA LEU A 263 25.88 -8.11 -14.10
C LEU A 263 26.85 -9.14 -13.50
N LYS A 264 26.60 -10.42 -13.64
CA LYS A 264 27.44 -11.52 -13.17
C LYS A 264 28.53 -11.85 -14.18
#